data_fc7ffdef08c9f190c86a21f7517b380c
#
_entry.id   fc7ffdef08c9f190c86a21f7517b380c
#
_cell.length_a   1.000
_cell.length_b   1.000
_cell.length_c   1.000
_cell.angle_alpha   90.00
_cell.angle_beta   90.00
_cell.angle_gamma   90.00
#
_symmetry.space_group_name_H-M   'P 1'
#
loop_
_entity.id
_entity.type
_entity.pdbx_description
1 polymer ?
#
loop_
_entity_poly.entity_id
_entity_poly.type
_entity_poly.pdbx_seq_one_letter_code
_entity_poly.pdbx_strand_id
1 'polypeptide(L)'
;MHARMCAYSNYQISAMPSKTPTSAGRRIQTRRSAVHGNGVFAVQDVAEGETLIEYKGEVITWKEALRRHPHDPAQPNHTFYFHIDDTRVIDGGVQGNAARWINHSCEPNCEADEQEGRIFIKALRRIRAGEELSYDYGLIIDERYTPKLKAEFPCWCGAKSCRGTLLAPKRGKRKT
;
A
#
# COMPACT_ATOMS: atom_id res chain seq x y z
N MET A 1 -15.42 -1.09 -13.88
CA MET A 1 -14.91 -0.31 -12.71
C MET A 1 -13.39 -0.47 -12.65
N HIS A 2 -12.65 0.61 -12.71
CA HIS A 2 -11.19 0.55 -12.71
C HIS A 2 -10.69 1.14 -11.40
N ALA A 3 -10.20 0.31 -10.49
CA ALA A 3 -9.59 0.74 -9.25
C ALA A 3 -8.09 0.93 -9.47
N ARG A 4 -7.57 2.13 -9.24
CA ARG A 4 -6.14 2.43 -9.30
C ARG A 4 -5.63 2.71 -7.89
N MET A 5 -4.70 1.89 -7.41
CA MET A 5 -3.93 2.19 -6.21
C MET A 5 -2.79 3.15 -6.62
N CYS A 6 -2.80 4.36 -6.11
CA CYS A 6 -1.81 5.40 -6.44
C CYS A 6 -0.87 5.64 -5.27
N ALA A 7 0.43 5.52 -5.50
CA ALA A 7 1.42 6.10 -4.61
C ALA A 7 1.53 7.60 -4.90
N TYR A 8 1.33 8.43 -3.89
CA TYR A 8 1.59 9.87 -3.99
C TYR A 8 2.91 10.18 -3.29
N SER A 9 3.93 10.50 -4.10
CA SER A 9 5.10 11.21 -3.62
C SER A 9 5.07 12.63 -4.19
N ASN A 10 4.93 13.62 -3.35
CA ASN A 10 5.24 15.01 -3.63
C ASN A 10 5.96 15.59 -2.41
N TYR A 11 7.25 15.28 -2.30
CA TYR A 11 8.16 16.08 -1.49
C TYR A 11 9.54 16.06 -2.11
N GLN A 12 9.97 17.20 -2.65
CA GLN A 12 11.39 17.43 -2.92
C GLN A 12 12.09 17.61 -1.57
N ILE A 13 12.94 16.69 -1.22
CA ILE A 13 13.89 16.85 -0.12
C ILE A 13 15.27 16.43 -0.58
N SER A 14 16.20 17.36 -0.35
CA SER A 14 17.65 17.24 -0.48
C SER A 14 18.19 15.92 0.08
N ALA A 15 18.98 15.22 -0.71
CA ALA A 15 19.58 13.95 -0.33
C ALA A 15 20.58 14.13 0.83
N MET A 16 20.28 13.50 1.97
CA MET A 16 21.28 13.15 2.96
C MET A 16 21.67 11.68 2.79
N PRO A 17 22.95 11.31 2.94
CA PRO A 17 23.40 9.94 2.73
C PRO A 17 22.80 9.02 3.80
N SER A 18 21.96 8.08 3.38
CA SER A 18 21.43 7.03 4.25
C SER A 18 22.56 6.09 4.65
N LYS A 19 22.90 6.05 5.94
CA LYS A 19 23.71 4.98 6.50
C LYS A 19 22.96 3.66 6.33
N THR A 20 23.49 2.79 5.51
CA THR A 20 23.03 1.39 5.37
C THR A 20 23.20 0.70 6.74
N PRO A 21 22.15 0.17 7.37
CA PRO A 21 22.33 -0.59 8.60
C PRO A 21 22.91 -1.96 8.26
N THR A 22 24.11 -2.20 8.71
CA THR A 22 24.72 -3.52 8.79
C THR A 22 24.12 -4.27 9.95
N SER A 23 23.21 -5.19 9.70
CA SER A 23 22.97 -6.41 10.49
C SER A 23 21.86 -7.23 9.85
N ALA A 24 22.22 -8.40 9.36
CA ALA A 24 21.36 -9.34 8.63
C ALA A 24 20.40 -10.10 9.56
N GLY A 25 19.54 -9.39 10.29
CA GLY A 25 18.41 -9.98 11.02
C GLY A 25 17.10 -9.75 10.23
N ARG A 26 16.22 -10.74 10.25
CA ARG A 26 14.87 -10.60 9.70
C ARG A 26 14.17 -9.41 10.33
N ARG A 27 13.83 -8.38 9.53
CA ARG A 27 13.22 -7.13 10.04
C ARG A 27 11.70 -7.24 10.20
N ILE A 28 11.06 -8.06 9.38
CA ILE A 28 9.61 -8.18 9.28
C ILE A 28 9.17 -9.63 9.23
N GLN A 29 7.93 -9.90 9.64
CA GLN A 29 7.32 -11.22 9.61
C GLN A 29 5.84 -11.14 9.23
N THR A 30 5.39 -12.04 8.35
CA THR A 30 3.97 -12.22 8.03
C THR A 30 3.31 -13.07 9.12
N ARG A 31 2.16 -12.61 9.63
CA ARG A 31 1.30 -13.29 10.62
C ARG A 31 -0.17 -13.04 10.33
N ARG A 32 -1.09 -13.70 11.04
CA ARG A 32 -2.52 -13.33 11.03
C ARG A 32 -2.68 -11.90 11.55
N SER A 33 -3.48 -11.11 10.85
CA SER A 33 -3.80 -9.74 11.23
C SER A 33 -5.17 -9.66 11.92
N ALA A 34 -5.31 -8.71 12.82
CA ALA A 34 -6.61 -8.35 13.39
C ALA A 34 -7.42 -7.44 12.44
N VAL A 35 -6.76 -6.81 11.44
CA VAL A 35 -7.40 -5.96 10.44
C VAL A 35 -8.05 -6.80 9.36
N HIS A 36 -7.24 -7.57 8.62
CA HIS A 36 -7.73 -8.45 7.56
C HIS A 36 -6.70 -9.54 7.23
N GLY A 37 -7.13 -10.78 7.11
CA GLY A 37 -6.34 -11.91 6.60
C GLY A 37 -4.95 -12.04 7.24
N ASN A 38 -3.91 -11.86 6.45
CA ASN A 38 -2.52 -11.77 6.88
C ASN A 38 -2.10 -10.31 7.02
N GLY A 39 -1.09 -10.06 7.85
CA GLY A 39 -0.43 -8.78 8.01
C GLY A 39 1.08 -8.95 8.12
N VAL A 40 1.81 -7.86 7.98
CA VAL A 40 3.27 -7.84 8.14
C VAL A 40 3.61 -7.06 9.40
N PHE A 41 4.48 -7.61 10.22
CA PHE A 41 4.81 -7.08 11.54
C PHE A 41 6.31 -6.83 11.66
N ALA A 42 6.69 -5.76 12.31
CA ALA A 42 8.08 -5.52 12.70
C ALA A 42 8.52 -6.56 13.73
N VAL A 43 9.69 -7.20 13.56
CA VAL A 43 10.25 -8.12 14.55
C VAL A 43 11.32 -7.48 15.44
N GLN A 44 11.72 -6.27 15.09
CA GLN A 44 12.60 -5.39 15.88
C GLN A 44 12.22 -3.94 15.59
N ASP A 45 12.68 -3.01 16.43
CA ASP A 45 12.42 -1.60 16.24
C ASP A 45 12.92 -1.12 14.87
N VAL A 46 12.14 -0.28 14.24
CA VAL A 46 12.41 0.34 12.94
C VAL A 46 12.47 1.85 13.13
N ALA A 47 13.50 2.48 12.59
CA ALA A 47 13.64 3.93 12.64
C ALA A 47 12.73 4.62 11.61
N GLU A 48 12.35 5.87 11.88
CA GLU A 48 11.69 6.74 10.90
C GLU A 48 12.57 6.89 9.65
N GLY A 49 11.95 6.86 8.47
CA GLY A 49 12.61 6.94 7.17
C GLY A 49 13.31 5.66 6.72
N GLU A 50 13.33 4.61 7.54
CA GLU A 50 13.97 3.34 7.18
C GLU A 50 13.16 2.62 6.09
N THR A 51 13.86 2.17 5.04
CA THR A 51 13.27 1.31 4.00
C THR A 51 13.22 -0.13 4.50
N LEU A 52 12.02 -0.70 4.54
CA LEU A 52 11.76 -2.03 5.09
C LEU A 52 11.79 -3.14 4.05
N ILE A 53 11.13 -2.91 2.93
CA ILE A 53 10.96 -3.93 1.88
C ILE A 53 10.57 -3.25 0.56
N GLU A 54 11.01 -3.82 -0.56
CA GLU A 54 10.50 -3.50 -1.88
C GLU A 54 9.19 -4.28 -2.12
N TYR A 55 8.16 -3.63 -2.66
CA TYR A 55 6.96 -4.31 -3.12
C TYR A 55 7.25 -5.02 -4.45
N LYS A 56 7.34 -6.34 -4.43
CA LYS A 56 7.67 -7.16 -5.61
C LYS A 56 6.45 -7.89 -6.15
N GLY A 57 6.50 -8.15 -7.44
CA GLY A 57 5.52 -8.90 -8.19
C GLY A 57 5.85 -8.85 -9.68
N GLU A 58 5.01 -9.45 -10.49
CA GLU A 58 5.10 -9.36 -11.95
C GLU A 58 4.65 -7.97 -12.42
N VAL A 59 5.47 -7.30 -13.21
CA VAL A 59 5.09 -6.01 -13.83
C VAL A 59 4.31 -6.29 -15.09
N ILE A 60 3.04 -5.88 -15.11
CA ILE A 60 2.11 -6.10 -16.21
C ILE A 60 1.46 -4.79 -16.66
N THR A 61 0.80 -4.81 -17.81
CA THR A 61 -0.01 -3.68 -18.26
C THR A 61 -1.36 -3.66 -17.55
N TRP A 62 -1.99 -2.48 -17.45
CA TRP A 62 -3.37 -2.35 -16.96
C TRP A 62 -4.36 -3.20 -17.76
N LYS A 63 -4.16 -3.34 -19.08
CA LYS A 63 -4.97 -4.21 -19.93
C LYS A 63 -4.91 -5.67 -19.44
N GLU A 64 -3.71 -6.15 -19.13
CA GLU A 64 -3.53 -7.52 -18.61
C GLU A 64 -4.08 -7.67 -17.20
N ALA A 65 -3.88 -6.69 -16.32
CA ALA A 65 -4.46 -6.69 -14.99
C ALA A 65 -5.99 -6.80 -15.03
N LEU A 66 -6.64 -6.05 -15.92
CA LEU A 66 -8.09 -6.12 -16.14
C LEU A 66 -8.54 -7.48 -16.67
N ARG A 67 -7.75 -8.09 -17.54
CA ARG A 67 -8.03 -9.43 -18.05
C ARG A 67 -7.97 -10.50 -16.94
N ARG A 68 -7.05 -10.34 -15.99
CA ARG A 68 -6.90 -11.24 -14.84
C ARG A 68 -7.95 -11.00 -13.75
N HIS A 69 -8.54 -9.81 -13.72
CA HIS A 69 -9.50 -9.42 -12.67
C HIS A 69 -10.94 -9.86 -13.01
N PRO A 70 -11.74 -10.34 -12.03
CA PRO A 70 -11.32 -10.64 -10.64
C PRO A 70 -10.59 -11.98 -10.56
N HIS A 71 -9.54 -12.05 -9.74
CA HIS A 71 -8.85 -13.31 -9.46
C HIS A 71 -9.72 -14.29 -8.68
N ASP A 72 -10.54 -13.77 -7.78
CA ASP A 72 -11.53 -14.51 -6.99
C ASP A 72 -12.90 -13.84 -7.12
N PRO A 73 -13.86 -14.47 -7.81
CA PRO A 73 -15.23 -13.93 -7.93
C PRO A 73 -15.95 -13.73 -6.58
N ALA A 74 -15.57 -14.46 -5.54
CA ALA A 74 -16.14 -14.29 -4.21
C ALA A 74 -15.56 -13.06 -3.48
N GLN A 75 -14.41 -12.57 -3.90
CA GLN A 75 -13.71 -11.40 -3.34
C GLN A 75 -13.23 -10.46 -4.47
N PRO A 76 -14.13 -9.88 -5.25
CA PRO A 76 -13.80 -9.18 -6.50
C PRO A 76 -12.90 -7.96 -6.31
N ASN A 77 -12.87 -7.38 -5.12
CA ASN A 77 -12.07 -6.21 -4.79
C ASN A 77 -10.77 -6.55 -4.04
N HIS A 78 -10.51 -7.84 -3.77
CA HIS A 78 -9.29 -8.30 -3.12
C HIS A 78 -8.22 -8.58 -4.18
N THR A 79 -7.36 -7.60 -4.42
CA THR A 79 -6.26 -7.68 -5.39
C THR A 79 -4.95 -7.29 -4.73
N PHE A 80 -3.84 -7.77 -5.30
CA PHE A 80 -2.49 -7.38 -4.92
C PHE A 80 -1.84 -6.48 -5.97
N TYR A 81 -2.68 -5.70 -6.69
CA TYR A 81 -2.20 -4.78 -7.72
C TYR A 81 -1.69 -3.49 -7.10
N PHE A 82 -0.45 -3.13 -7.44
CA PHE A 82 0.15 -1.85 -7.07
C PHE A 82 0.40 -1.01 -8.32
N HIS A 83 -0.21 0.19 -8.38
CA HIS A 83 -0.07 1.10 -9.50
C HIS A 83 1.36 1.67 -9.56
N ILE A 84 2.00 1.60 -10.73
CA ILE A 84 3.28 2.27 -11.00
C ILE A 84 3.01 3.57 -11.76
N ASP A 85 2.37 3.46 -12.92
CA ASP A 85 2.04 4.59 -13.81
C ASP A 85 0.76 4.29 -14.62
N ASP A 86 0.42 5.18 -15.55
CA ASP A 86 -0.80 5.03 -16.37
C ASP A 86 -0.81 3.77 -17.25
N THR A 87 0.32 3.11 -17.44
CA THR A 87 0.47 1.94 -18.31
C THR A 87 0.78 0.65 -17.56
N ARG A 88 1.42 0.73 -16.39
CA ARG A 88 1.99 -0.40 -15.67
C ARG A 88 1.49 -0.54 -14.25
N VAL A 89 1.43 -1.78 -13.82
CA VAL A 89 1.02 -2.20 -12.46
C VAL A 89 1.85 -3.40 -12.03
N ILE A 90 2.16 -3.52 -10.73
CA ILE A 90 2.76 -4.71 -10.15
C ILE A 90 1.65 -5.64 -9.71
N ASP A 91 1.64 -6.87 -10.19
CA ASP A 91 0.81 -7.96 -9.68
C ASP A 91 1.57 -8.72 -8.60
N GLY A 92 1.38 -8.34 -7.34
CA GLY A 92 1.99 -9.01 -6.18
C GLY A 92 1.47 -10.42 -5.92
N GLY A 93 0.41 -10.85 -6.62
CA GLY A 93 -0.08 -12.22 -6.61
C GLY A 93 0.86 -13.19 -7.32
N VAL A 94 1.63 -12.69 -8.30
CA VAL A 94 2.58 -13.45 -9.10
C VAL A 94 4.00 -13.03 -8.76
N GLN A 95 4.85 -13.97 -8.34
CA GLN A 95 6.25 -13.72 -7.92
C GLN A 95 6.40 -12.63 -6.84
N GLY A 96 5.32 -12.36 -6.09
CA GLY A 96 5.31 -11.35 -5.03
C GLY A 96 6.06 -11.80 -3.78
N ASN A 97 6.28 -10.84 -2.89
CA ASN A 97 6.91 -11.06 -1.59
C ASN A 97 5.98 -10.70 -0.41
N ALA A 98 6.51 -10.63 0.80
CA ALA A 98 5.73 -10.32 1.99
C ALA A 98 5.03 -8.95 1.95
N ALA A 99 5.52 -7.99 1.15
CA ALA A 99 4.94 -6.65 1.08
C ALA A 99 3.46 -6.65 0.65
N ARG A 100 3.03 -7.63 -0.15
CA ARG A 100 1.62 -7.77 -0.57
C ARG A 100 0.64 -7.97 0.58
N TRP A 101 1.13 -8.40 1.76
CA TRP A 101 0.33 -8.63 2.95
C TRP A 101 0.28 -7.43 3.90
N ILE A 102 0.93 -6.30 3.56
CA ILE A 102 0.84 -5.09 4.36
C ILE A 102 -0.56 -4.50 4.19
N ASN A 103 -1.29 -4.40 5.29
CA ASN A 103 -2.67 -3.93 5.29
C ASN A 103 -2.77 -2.41 5.14
N HIS A 104 -3.96 -1.94 4.75
CA HIS A 104 -4.28 -0.52 4.72
C HIS A 104 -4.52 0.03 6.13
N SER A 105 -4.09 1.28 6.34
CA SER A 105 -4.58 2.11 7.46
C SER A 105 -4.84 3.54 7.00
N CYS A 106 -5.86 4.16 7.60
CA CYS A 106 -6.14 5.59 7.45
C CYS A 106 -5.20 6.46 8.32
N GLU A 107 -4.52 5.85 9.30
CA GLU A 107 -3.41 6.42 10.10
C GLU A 107 -2.19 5.49 9.96
N PRO A 108 -1.51 5.51 8.81
CA PRO A 108 -0.47 4.54 8.50
C PRO A 108 0.82 4.82 9.28
N ASN A 109 1.63 3.78 9.49
CA ASN A 109 2.99 3.89 10.00
C ASN A 109 4.06 3.73 8.93
N CYS A 110 3.66 3.41 7.70
CA CYS A 110 4.53 3.35 6.54
C CYS A 110 3.94 4.14 5.38
N GLU A 111 4.78 4.43 4.40
CA GLU A 111 4.39 4.93 3.09
C GLU A 111 4.98 4.05 1.99
N ALA A 112 4.37 4.10 0.82
CA ALA A 112 4.90 3.51 -0.39
C ALA A 112 5.59 4.60 -1.21
N ASP A 113 6.89 4.47 -1.41
CA ASP A 113 7.75 5.42 -2.12
C ASP A 113 8.15 4.83 -3.47
N GLU A 114 7.81 5.53 -4.55
CA GLU A 114 8.16 5.12 -5.91
C GLU A 114 9.53 5.68 -6.29
N GLN A 115 10.42 4.82 -6.74
CA GLN A 115 11.75 5.16 -7.21
C GLN A 115 12.04 4.40 -8.52
N GLU A 116 12.11 5.09 -9.63
CA GLU A 116 12.46 4.53 -10.94
C GLU A 116 11.60 3.32 -11.34
N GLY A 117 10.29 3.38 -11.09
CA GLY A 117 9.35 2.30 -11.39
C GLY A 117 9.36 1.15 -10.38
N ARG A 118 10.08 1.28 -9.27
CA ARG A 118 10.11 0.35 -8.15
C ARG A 118 9.42 0.96 -6.94
N ILE A 119 8.75 0.15 -6.16
CA ILE A 119 8.00 0.60 -4.99
C ILE A 119 8.69 0.11 -3.71
N PHE A 120 9.01 1.02 -2.81
CA PHE A 120 9.63 0.72 -1.53
C PHE A 120 8.72 1.12 -0.38
N ILE A 121 8.58 0.24 0.60
CA ILE A 121 7.83 0.54 1.83
C ILE A 121 8.80 1.12 2.84
N LYS A 122 8.52 2.36 3.27
CA LYS A 122 9.33 3.13 4.22
C LYS A 122 8.53 3.44 5.49
N ALA A 123 9.20 3.49 6.62
CA ALA A 123 8.61 3.89 7.88
C ALA A 123 8.38 5.41 7.94
N LEU A 124 7.14 5.84 8.20
CA LEU A 124 6.77 7.25 8.42
C LEU A 124 7.12 7.76 9.82
N ARG A 125 7.30 6.85 10.76
CA ARG A 125 7.67 7.11 12.16
C ARG A 125 8.44 5.92 12.70
N ARG A 126 8.98 6.06 13.93
CA ARG A 126 9.49 4.88 14.64
C ARG A 126 8.38 3.84 14.79
N ILE A 127 8.67 2.60 14.44
CA ILE A 127 7.78 1.43 14.58
C ILE A 127 8.44 0.50 15.59
N ARG A 128 7.71 0.07 16.61
CA ARG A 128 8.22 -0.83 17.65
C ARG A 128 8.14 -2.29 17.19
N ALA A 129 9.02 -3.12 17.73
CA ALA A 129 8.89 -4.56 17.57
C ALA A 129 7.48 -5.02 17.98
N GLY A 130 6.86 -5.85 17.13
CA GLY A 130 5.49 -6.34 17.32
C GLY A 130 4.39 -5.49 16.67
N GLU A 131 4.64 -4.25 16.27
CA GLU A 131 3.66 -3.43 15.55
C GLU A 131 3.40 -3.98 14.14
N GLU A 132 2.14 -3.96 13.71
CA GLU A 132 1.76 -4.25 12.33
C GLU A 132 2.10 -3.06 11.43
N LEU A 133 2.71 -3.36 10.28
CA LEU A 133 2.97 -2.37 9.23
C LEU A 133 1.70 -2.08 8.45
N SER A 134 1.48 -0.82 8.12
CA SER A 134 0.35 -0.39 7.31
C SER A 134 0.71 0.84 6.48
N TYR A 135 0.12 0.95 5.29
CA TYR A 135 0.20 2.17 4.49
C TYR A 135 -1.17 2.55 3.94
N ASP A 136 -1.35 3.82 3.56
CA ASP A 136 -2.59 4.23 2.88
C ASP A 136 -2.54 3.74 1.44
N TYR A 137 -3.45 2.86 1.06
CA TYR A 137 -3.52 2.32 -0.30
C TYR A 137 -3.78 3.41 -1.35
N GLY A 138 -4.33 4.55 -0.93
CA GLY A 138 -4.59 5.66 -1.84
C GLY A 138 -5.50 5.28 -3.00
N LEU A 139 -6.45 4.34 -2.79
CA LEU A 139 -7.28 3.77 -3.84
C LEU A 139 -8.14 4.84 -4.53
N ILE A 140 -7.95 5.03 -5.83
CA ILE A 140 -8.70 5.96 -6.64
C ILE A 140 -9.54 5.20 -7.65
N ILE A 141 -10.83 5.54 -7.72
CA ILE A 141 -11.76 5.09 -8.75
C ILE A 141 -12.26 6.32 -9.48
N ASP A 142 -12.24 6.27 -10.82
CA ASP A 142 -12.62 7.40 -11.67
C ASP A 142 -14.14 7.52 -11.82
N GLU A 143 -14.82 7.43 -10.68
CA GLU A 143 -16.28 7.59 -10.58
C GLU A 143 -16.62 8.55 -9.41
N ARG A 144 -17.85 9.06 -9.40
CA ARG A 144 -18.34 9.83 -8.26
C ARG A 144 -18.46 8.92 -7.02
N TYR A 145 -17.82 9.30 -5.92
CA TYR A 145 -17.89 8.54 -4.66
C TYR A 145 -19.28 8.65 -4.03
N THR A 146 -20.12 7.67 -4.31
CA THR A 146 -21.42 7.51 -3.68
C THR A 146 -21.30 6.68 -2.39
N PRO A 147 -22.29 6.72 -1.46
CA PRO A 147 -22.31 5.81 -0.32
C PRO A 147 -22.22 4.33 -0.73
N LYS A 148 -22.88 3.95 -1.83
CA LYS A 148 -22.82 2.59 -2.39
C LYS A 148 -21.39 2.22 -2.79
N LEU A 149 -20.72 3.06 -3.58
CA LEU A 149 -19.33 2.80 -4.00
C LEU A 149 -18.38 2.71 -2.81
N LYS A 150 -18.54 3.57 -1.78
CA LYS A 150 -17.73 3.49 -0.56
C LYS A 150 -17.93 2.19 0.21
N ALA A 151 -19.16 1.66 0.21
CA ALA A 151 -19.48 0.39 0.87
C ALA A 151 -18.92 -0.83 0.12
N GLU A 152 -18.59 -0.70 -1.17
CA GLU A 152 -17.90 -1.74 -1.94
C GLU A 152 -16.40 -1.85 -1.59
N PHE A 153 -15.83 -0.82 -0.97
CA PHE A 153 -14.43 -0.75 -0.52
C PHE A 153 -14.33 -0.38 0.96
N PRO A 154 -14.84 -1.21 1.87
CA PRO A 154 -14.87 -0.89 3.29
C PRO A 154 -13.47 -0.91 3.89
N CYS A 155 -13.26 -0.06 4.91
CA CYS A 155 -12.02 -0.04 5.70
C CYS A 155 -12.30 -0.46 7.15
N TRP A 156 -11.50 -1.39 7.66
CA TRP A 156 -11.56 -1.90 9.04
C TRP A 156 -10.26 -1.66 9.80
N CYS A 157 -9.48 -0.62 9.44
CA CYS A 157 -8.16 -0.39 10.04
C CYS A 157 -8.19 -0.05 11.54
N GLY A 158 -9.35 0.28 12.11
CA GLY A 158 -9.50 0.61 13.54
C GLY A 158 -8.92 1.96 13.97
N ALA A 159 -8.38 2.75 13.03
CA ALA A 159 -7.84 4.08 13.33
C ALA A 159 -8.93 5.05 13.83
N LYS A 160 -8.56 5.99 14.71
CA LYS A 160 -9.52 6.98 15.24
C LYS A 160 -10.10 7.87 14.14
N SER A 161 -9.30 8.25 13.15
CA SER A 161 -9.72 9.01 11.96
C SER A 161 -10.06 8.13 10.76
N CYS A 162 -10.49 6.89 10.99
CA CYS A 162 -10.82 5.97 9.91
C CYS A 162 -11.89 6.55 8.98
N ARG A 163 -11.62 6.54 7.67
CA ARG A 163 -12.54 7.05 6.62
C ARG A 163 -13.71 6.12 6.35
N GLY A 164 -13.73 4.92 6.93
CA GLY A 164 -14.73 3.87 6.65
C GLY A 164 -14.63 3.26 5.25
N THR A 165 -13.65 3.67 4.45
CA THR A 165 -13.42 3.20 3.08
C THR A 165 -11.94 3.24 2.73
N LEU A 166 -11.50 2.32 1.85
CA LEU A 166 -10.16 2.29 1.28
C LEU A 166 -9.93 3.42 0.25
N LEU A 167 -11.01 4.04 -0.24
CA LEU A 167 -10.92 5.09 -1.24
C LEU A 167 -10.22 6.33 -0.68
N ALA A 168 -9.25 6.84 -1.45
CA ALA A 168 -8.58 8.09 -1.14
C ALA A 168 -9.57 9.27 -1.17
N PRO A 169 -9.38 10.31 -0.34
CA PRO A 169 -10.14 11.53 -0.45
C PRO A 169 -10.00 12.14 -1.87
N LYS A 170 -11.11 12.47 -2.53
CA LYS A 170 -11.02 13.22 -3.78
C LYS A 170 -10.47 14.61 -3.48
N ARG A 171 -9.38 14.98 -4.15
CA ARG A 171 -8.88 16.36 -4.09
C ARG A 171 -9.98 17.30 -4.61
N GLY A 172 -10.43 18.24 -3.78
CA GLY A 172 -11.33 19.29 -4.23
C GLY A 172 -10.68 20.01 -5.42
N LYS A 173 -11.47 20.28 -6.47
CA LYS A 173 -11.00 21.15 -7.56
C LYS A 173 -10.52 22.44 -6.92
N ARG A 174 -9.23 22.79 -7.07
CA ARG A 174 -8.78 24.15 -6.77
C ARG A 174 -9.66 25.08 -7.59
N LYS A 175 -10.42 25.96 -6.93
CA LYS A 175 -11.07 27.06 -7.62
C LYS A 175 -9.94 27.93 -8.16
N THR A 176 -9.76 27.93 -9.46
CA THR A 176 -8.94 28.90 -10.20
C THR A 176 -9.63 30.24 -10.15
#